data_7189930a2ea437e5f894994854a5f5c0
#
_entry.id   7189930a2ea437e5f894994854a5f5c0
#
_cell.length_a   1.000
_cell.length_b   1.000
_cell.length_c   1.000
_cell.angle_alpha   90.00
_cell.angle_beta   90.00
_cell.angle_gamma   90.00
#
_symmetry.space_group_name_H-M   'P 1'
#
loop_
_entity.id
_entity.type
_entity.pdbx_description
1 polymer ?
#
loop_
_entity_poly.entity_id
_entity_poly.type
_entity_poly.pdbx_seq_one_letter_code
_entity_poly.pdbx_strand_id
1 'polypeptide(L)'
;MTGLFDGVDVDWEYPGACGNTCAFSPADPRNFTLLLREFRRQLDLLDKRYLLTIAAPAGHEQYSLLELEAIHPYLNYINLMAYDLHGTWEKVTNHHAALYANPAEPADTANRTIDRGVTDYLAAGVPPGKLVLGVPFYGHGWKGVPNTNDGLFQPAAGPANSSDEPGTEAFRELKNLGYPGFRDRQAQAFWVYSPSEGVFWSYDDPASLLNKTNYIKRKGLAGAMSWELSNDDSAATLLTTLANGLQ
;
A
#
# COMPACT_ATOMS: atom_id res chain seq x y z
N MET A 1 0.75 4.44 31.15
CA MET A 1 -0.36 4.41 30.17
C MET A 1 -1.64 4.09 30.93
N THR A 2 -2.71 4.82 30.67
CA THR A 2 -3.96 4.78 31.44
C THR A 2 -4.91 3.62 31.08
N GLY A 3 -4.44 2.56 30.44
CA GLY A 3 -5.28 1.43 30.00
C GLY A 3 -6.12 1.67 28.75
N LEU A 4 -5.97 2.83 28.08
CA LEU A 4 -6.71 3.19 26.87
C LEU A 4 -6.09 2.61 25.59
N PHE A 5 -4.80 2.31 25.60
CA PHE A 5 -4.06 1.84 24.43
C PHE A 5 -3.45 0.47 24.68
N ASP A 6 -3.29 -0.31 23.62
CA ASP A 6 -2.68 -1.64 23.64
C ASP A 6 -1.23 -1.67 23.15
N GLY A 7 -0.72 -0.54 22.68
CA GLY A 7 0.63 -0.44 22.16
C GLY A 7 0.94 0.89 21.48
N VAL A 8 1.98 0.85 20.67
CA VAL A 8 2.47 1.96 19.83
C VAL A 8 2.63 1.44 18.40
N ASP A 9 2.07 2.14 17.43
CA ASP A 9 2.41 2.01 16.02
C ASP A 9 3.28 3.20 15.62
N VAL A 10 4.40 2.97 14.93
CA VAL A 10 5.32 4.03 14.50
C VAL A 10 5.22 4.17 13.00
N ASP A 11 4.81 5.36 12.57
CA ASP A 11 4.68 5.73 11.17
C ASP A 11 5.70 6.84 10.86
N TRP A 12 6.86 6.47 10.30
CA TRP A 12 7.94 7.38 9.89
C TRP A 12 8.17 7.24 8.39
N GLU A 13 7.74 8.24 7.63
CA GLU A 13 7.75 8.25 6.16
C GLU A 13 8.71 9.32 5.60
N TYR A 14 9.97 8.97 5.33
CA TYR A 14 10.63 7.67 5.50
C TYR A 14 12.03 7.85 6.13
N PRO A 15 12.55 6.90 6.90
CA PRO A 15 13.92 6.97 7.41
C PRO A 15 14.94 6.94 6.25
N GLY A 16 15.63 8.08 6.01
CA GLY A 16 16.65 8.19 4.97
C GLY A 16 16.14 8.47 3.56
N ALA A 17 14.84 8.68 3.36
CA ALA A 17 14.24 9.00 2.06
C ALA A 17 13.19 10.12 2.16
N CYS A 18 12.82 10.67 1.00
CA CYS A 18 11.69 11.61 0.92
C CYS A 18 10.37 10.88 1.18
N GLY A 19 9.49 11.51 1.97
CA GLY A 19 8.07 11.25 2.05
C GLY A 19 7.32 12.51 1.58
N ASN A 20 6.39 13.02 2.39
CA ASN A 20 5.73 14.32 2.12
C ASN A 20 6.74 15.50 2.11
N THR A 21 7.88 15.35 2.77
CA THR A 21 9.02 16.27 2.69
C THR A 21 10.29 15.50 2.39
N CYS A 22 11.35 16.21 1.93
CA CYS A 22 12.69 15.64 1.76
C CYS A 22 13.64 16.03 2.91
N ALA A 23 13.10 16.22 4.11
CA ALA A 23 13.89 16.48 5.31
C ALA A 23 14.30 15.15 5.97
N PHE A 24 15.35 14.53 5.48
CA PHE A 24 15.90 13.28 6.02
C PHE A 24 17.41 13.34 6.23
N SER A 25 17.95 12.39 6.99
CA SER A 25 19.37 12.21 7.28
C SER A 25 19.84 10.82 6.88
N PRO A 26 21.09 10.66 6.40
CA PRO A 26 21.69 9.32 6.19
C PRO A 26 21.77 8.47 7.46
N ALA A 27 21.66 9.08 8.65
CA ALA A 27 21.65 8.37 9.92
C ALA A 27 20.25 7.81 10.29
N ASP A 28 19.18 8.21 9.61
CA ASP A 28 17.80 7.87 9.97
C ASP A 28 17.51 6.36 9.96
N PRO A 29 18.00 5.55 9.00
CA PRO A 29 17.81 4.10 9.07
C PRO A 29 18.33 3.48 10.36
N ARG A 30 19.52 3.89 10.78
CA ARG A 30 20.11 3.44 12.05
C ARG A 30 19.37 4.01 13.26
N ASN A 31 19.00 5.28 13.22
CA ASN A 31 18.23 5.94 14.27
C ASN A 31 16.86 5.27 14.46
N PHE A 32 16.22 4.86 13.36
CA PHE A 32 14.96 4.13 13.40
C PHE A 32 15.09 2.79 14.12
N THR A 33 16.13 2.02 13.81
CA THR A 33 16.45 0.78 14.55
C THR A 33 16.65 1.03 16.04
N LEU A 34 17.39 2.08 16.41
CA LEU A 34 17.61 2.43 17.80
C LEU A 34 16.35 2.89 18.52
N LEU A 35 15.49 3.64 17.83
CA LEU A 35 14.19 4.09 18.32
C LEU A 35 13.28 2.89 18.63
N LEU A 36 13.14 1.94 17.70
CA LEU A 36 12.31 0.75 17.89
C LEU A 36 12.83 -0.13 19.03
N ARG A 37 14.15 -0.29 19.13
CA ARG A 37 14.77 -1.00 20.26
C ARG A 37 14.44 -0.33 21.59
N GLU A 38 14.50 1.00 21.65
CA GLU A 38 14.21 1.73 22.89
C GLU A 38 12.72 1.68 23.24
N PHE A 39 11.81 1.80 22.25
CA PHE A 39 10.38 1.56 22.48
C PHE A 39 10.12 0.18 23.06
N ARG A 40 10.68 -0.87 22.45
CA ARG A 40 10.51 -2.24 22.96
C ARG A 40 11.03 -2.38 24.37
N ARG A 41 12.21 -1.85 24.67
CA ARG A 41 12.79 -1.88 26.01
C ARG A 41 11.89 -1.17 27.05
N GLN A 42 11.32 -0.02 26.72
CA GLN A 42 10.42 0.71 27.61
C GLN A 42 9.07 0.00 27.80
N LEU A 43 8.50 -0.54 26.72
CA LEU A 43 7.24 -1.26 26.78
C LEU A 43 7.35 -2.56 27.59
N ASP A 44 8.50 -3.24 27.55
CA ASP A 44 8.74 -4.47 28.31
C ASP A 44 8.90 -4.24 29.83
N LEU A 45 9.13 -2.99 30.26
CA LEU A 45 9.15 -2.61 31.67
C LEU A 45 7.75 -2.44 32.28
N LEU A 46 6.72 -2.45 31.44
CA LEU A 46 5.34 -2.29 31.87
C LEU A 46 4.70 -3.67 32.15
N ASP A 47 3.76 -3.72 33.12
CA ASP A 47 3.11 -4.98 33.55
C ASP A 47 2.28 -5.66 32.45
N LYS A 48 1.82 -4.90 31.46
CA LYS A 48 1.05 -5.39 30.31
C LYS A 48 1.97 -5.61 29.12
N ARG A 49 1.77 -6.69 28.37
CA ARG A 49 2.42 -6.89 27.06
C ARG A 49 1.83 -5.94 26.03
N TYR A 50 2.48 -4.82 25.83
CA TYR A 50 2.10 -3.85 24.82
C TYR A 50 2.65 -4.21 23.44
N LEU A 51 1.85 -3.95 22.42
CA LEU A 51 2.25 -4.11 21.02
C LEU A 51 3.19 -2.97 20.61
N LEU A 52 4.17 -3.32 19.77
CA LEU A 52 4.97 -2.37 19.00
C LEU A 52 4.89 -2.77 17.55
N THR A 53 4.35 -1.89 16.72
CA THR A 53 4.16 -2.08 15.28
C THR A 53 4.72 -0.89 14.52
N ILE A 54 4.89 -1.05 13.22
CA ILE A 54 5.27 0.03 12.32
C ILE A 54 4.40 0.01 11.06
N ALA A 55 4.14 1.17 10.46
CA ALA A 55 3.82 1.27 9.06
C ALA A 55 5.15 1.29 8.26
N ALA A 56 5.25 0.47 7.23
CA ALA A 56 6.49 0.28 6.50
C ALA A 56 6.25 0.34 4.97
N PRO A 57 7.17 0.96 4.19
CA PRO A 57 7.00 1.11 2.75
C PRO A 57 7.10 -0.22 2.00
N ALA A 58 6.32 -0.37 0.92
CA ALA A 58 6.45 -1.49 -0.01
C ALA A 58 7.30 -1.14 -1.25
N GLY A 59 7.64 0.12 -1.47
CA GLY A 59 8.53 0.56 -2.54
C GLY A 59 9.99 0.27 -2.24
N HIS A 60 10.72 -0.28 -3.22
CA HIS A 60 12.12 -0.70 -3.06
C HIS A 60 13.04 0.45 -2.65
N GLU A 61 12.81 1.63 -3.17
CA GLU A 61 13.62 2.82 -2.93
C GLU A 61 13.61 3.22 -1.44
N GLN A 62 12.54 2.92 -0.72
CA GLN A 62 12.39 3.23 0.69
C GLN A 62 12.78 2.04 1.59
N TYR A 63 12.21 0.84 1.36
CA TYR A 63 12.48 -0.28 2.27
C TYR A 63 13.91 -0.80 2.20
N SER A 64 14.62 -0.62 1.08
CA SER A 64 16.03 -1.02 0.97
C SER A 64 16.96 -0.22 1.89
N LEU A 65 16.50 0.90 2.41
CA LEU A 65 17.22 1.71 3.40
C LEU A 65 17.00 1.20 4.83
N LEU A 66 15.94 0.41 5.09
CA LEU A 66 15.64 -0.08 6.43
C LEU A 66 16.51 -1.29 6.81
N GLU A 67 16.97 -1.32 8.06
CA GLU A 67 17.69 -2.47 8.62
C GLU A 67 16.69 -3.58 9.01
N LEU A 68 15.98 -4.19 8.04
CA LEU A 68 14.83 -5.09 8.25
C LEU A 68 15.15 -6.27 9.17
N GLU A 69 16.30 -6.91 9.00
CA GLU A 69 16.78 -8.00 9.84
C GLU A 69 16.97 -7.54 11.31
N ALA A 70 17.42 -6.30 11.52
CA ALA A 70 17.69 -5.75 12.85
C ALA A 70 16.41 -5.26 13.55
N ILE A 71 15.40 -4.76 12.81
CA ILE A 71 14.19 -4.16 13.42
C ILE A 71 13.09 -5.17 13.74
N HIS A 72 12.89 -6.21 12.87
CA HIS A 72 11.77 -7.13 13.05
C HIS A 72 11.73 -7.86 14.41
N PRO A 73 12.85 -8.13 15.12
CA PRO A 73 12.80 -8.75 16.43
C PRO A 73 12.11 -7.89 17.50
N TYR A 74 12.16 -6.56 17.38
CA TYR A 74 11.53 -5.63 18.32
C TYR A 74 10.02 -5.50 18.10
N LEU A 75 9.52 -5.90 16.91
CA LEU A 75 8.15 -5.65 16.45
C LEU A 75 7.26 -6.87 16.67
N ASN A 76 6.00 -6.59 16.98
CA ASN A 76 4.93 -7.58 16.92
C ASN A 76 4.45 -7.79 15.49
N TYR A 77 4.18 -6.70 14.75
CA TYR A 77 3.77 -6.70 13.36
C TYR A 77 4.45 -5.56 12.59
N ILE A 78 4.54 -5.75 11.28
CA ILE A 78 4.94 -4.76 10.28
C ILE A 78 3.76 -4.58 9.34
N ASN A 79 3.11 -3.42 9.40
CA ASN A 79 2.02 -3.06 8.51
C ASN A 79 2.62 -2.54 7.20
N LEU A 80 2.69 -3.40 6.19
CA LEU A 80 3.26 -3.07 4.89
C LEU A 80 2.30 -2.19 4.11
N MET A 81 2.64 -0.95 3.86
CA MET A 81 1.88 -0.01 3.02
C MET A 81 2.02 -0.42 1.55
N ALA A 82 1.31 -1.48 1.16
CA ALA A 82 1.38 -2.11 -0.15
C ALA A 82 0.44 -1.44 -1.16
N TYR A 83 0.50 -0.12 -1.19
CA TYR A 83 -0.24 0.81 -2.04
C TYR A 83 0.66 2.03 -2.33
N ASP A 84 0.18 2.98 -3.12
CA ASP A 84 0.98 4.12 -3.59
C ASP A 84 2.27 3.68 -4.31
N LEU A 85 2.23 2.51 -4.92
CA LEU A 85 3.35 2.02 -5.73
C LEU A 85 3.50 2.84 -7.01
N HIS A 86 2.39 3.37 -7.51
CA HIS A 86 2.28 4.33 -8.60
C HIS A 86 1.19 5.34 -8.28
N GLY A 87 1.38 6.60 -8.68
CA GLY A 87 0.41 7.66 -8.43
C GLY A 87 0.62 8.86 -9.34
N THR A 88 -0.13 9.93 -9.11
CA THR A 88 -0.20 11.10 -9.98
C THR A 88 1.06 11.98 -9.99
N TRP A 89 2.07 11.66 -9.22
CA TRP A 89 3.44 12.18 -9.36
C TRP A 89 4.14 11.63 -10.59
N GLU A 90 3.62 10.57 -11.21
CA GLU A 90 4.08 10.01 -12.47
C GLU A 90 3.25 10.55 -13.64
N LYS A 91 3.90 10.66 -14.81
CA LYS A 91 3.28 11.17 -16.05
C LYS A 91 2.65 10.07 -16.91
N VAL A 92 2.66 8.85 -16.42
CA VAL A 92 2.13 7.65 -17.09
C VAL A 92 1.17 6.97 -16.13
N THR A 93 0.00 6.56 -16.64
CA THR A 93 -0.97 5.81 -15.86
C THR A 93 -0.43 4.43 -15.49
N ASN A 94 -0.68 3.99 -14.28
CA ASN A 94 -0.25 2.67 -13.79
C ASN A 94 -1.18 2.16 -12.69
N HIS A 95 -0.93 0.93 -12.24
CA HIS A 95 -1.63 0.33 -11.12
C HIS A 95 -1.05 0.79 -9.79
N HIS A 96 -1.86 1.46 -9.01
CA HIS A 96 -1.48 2.00 -7.69
C HIS A 96 -1.15 0.91 -6.64
N ALA A 97 -1.70 -0.31 -6.78
CA ALA A 97 -1.48 -1.39 -5.83
C ALA A 97 -1.51 -2.77 -6.51
N ALA A 98 -0.73 -2.94 -7.60
CA ALA A 98 -0.62 -4.20 -8.34
C ALA A 98 -0.05 -5.32 -7.48
N LEU A 99 -0.68 -6.52 -7.55
CA LEU A 99 -0.16 -7.70 -6.84
C LEU A 99 1.11 -8.23 -7.49
N TYR A 100 1.14 -8.30 -8.83
CA TYR A 100 2.27 -8.80 -9.62
C TYR A 100 2.65 -7.82 -10.74
N ALA A 101 3.86 -8.01 -11.28
CA ALA A 101 4.32 -7.23 -12.43
C ALA A 101 3.54 -7.59 -13.70
N ASN A 102 3.31 -6.59 -14.56
CA ASN A 102 2.87 -6.79 -15.92
C ASN A 102 4.07 -6.60 -16.87
N PRO A 103 4.40 -7.58 -17.74
CA PRO A 103 5.49 -7.43 -18.71
C PRO A 103 5.36 -6.28 -19.70
N ALA A 104 4.16 -5.73 -19.87
CA ALA A 104 3.92 -4.56 -20.72
C ALA A 104 4.15 -3.23 -20.00
N GLU A 105 4.44 -3.26 -18.70
CA GLU A 105 4.75 -2.06 -17.92
C GLU A 105 6.05 -1.41 -18.40
N PRO A 106 6.11 -0.06 -18.49
CA PRO A 106 7.34 0.64 -18.83
C PRO A 106 8.49 0.27 -17.88
N ALA A 107 9.69 0.06 -18.44
CA ALA A 107 10.83 -0.51 -17.69
C ALA A 107 11.33 0.39 -16.56
N ASP A 108 11.10 1.68 -16.63
CA ASP A 108 11.49 2.67 -15.61
C ASP A 108 10.55 2.68 -14.39
N THR A 109 9.36 2.10 -14.52
CA THR A 109 8.38 1.95 -13.43
C THR A 109 8.18 0.49 -13.01
N ALA A 110 8.66 -0.45 -13.81
CA ALA A 110 8.44 -1.86 -13.62
C ALA A 110 8.99 -2.41 -12.28
N ASN A 111 8.33 -3.44 -11.76
CA ASN A 111 8.68 -4.13 -10.51
C ASN A 111 8.35 -3.41 -9.19
N ARG A 112 7.58 -2.34 -9.23
CA ARG A 112 6.94 -1.80 -8.02
C ARG A 112 5.63 -2.54 -7.79
N THR A 113 5.72 -3.70 -7.16
CA THR A 113 4.57 -4.58 -6.93
C THR A 113 4.52 -5.08 -5.49
N ILE A 114 3.35 -5.48 -5.06
CA ILE A 114 3.14 -6.07 -3.73
C ILE A 114 4.00 -7.32 -3.54
N ASP A 115 4.01 -8.24 -4.52
CA ASP A 115 4.79 -9.49 -4.42
C ASP A 115 6.29 -9.23 -4.34
N ARG A 116 6.82 -8.21 -5.01
CA ARG A 116 8.23 -7.82 -4.90
C ARG A 116 8.53 -7.33 -3.49
N GLY A 117 7.76 -6.39 -2.96
CA GLY A 117 7.95 -5.89 -1.60
C GLY A 117 7.89 -7.01 -0.58
N VAL A 118 6.82 -7.80 -0.57
CA VAL A 118 6.67 -8.96 0.34
C VAL A 118 7.85 -9.93 0.23
N THR A 119 8.26 -10.29 -0.99
CA THR A 119 9.37 -11.23 -1.21
C THR A 119 10.68 -10.70 -0.64
N ASP A 120 10.97 -9.41 -0.82
CA ASP A 120 12.20 -8.81 -0.32
C ASP A 120 12.19 -8.69 1.22
N TYR A 121 11.04 -8.39 1.85
CA TYR A 121 10.92 -8.43 3.32
C TYR A 121 11.18 -9.85 3.87
N LEU A 122 10.60 -10.87 3.25
CA LEU A 122 10.81 -12.26 3.66
C LEU A 122 12.26 -12.69 3.45
N ALA A 123 12.88 -12.29 2.34
CA ALA A 123 14.30 -12.55 2.05
C ALA A 123 15.25 -11.85 3.04
N ALA A 124 14.86 -10.69 3.58
CA ALA A 124 15.56 -10.00 4.66
C ALA A 124 15.35 -10.62 6.05
N GLY A 125 14.72 -11.80 6.15
CA GLY A 125 14.55 -12.55 7.39
C GLY A 125 13.31 -12.17 8.21
N VAL A 126 12.42 -11.29 7.72
CA VAL A 126 11.16 -10.99 8.40
C VAL A 126 10.25 -12.22 8.37
N PRO A 127 9.79 -12.74 9.51
CA PRO A 127 8.88 -13.89 9.53
C PRO A 127 7.53 -13.52 8.87
N PRO A 128 6.95 -14.37 8.00
CA PRO A 128 5.68 -14.07 7.33
C PRO A 128 4.54 -13.76 8.30
N GLY A 129 4.47 -14.44 9.45
CA GLY A 129 3.48 -14.19 10.49
C GLY A 129 3.65 -12.84 11.24
N LYS A 130 4.63 -12.02 10.90
CA LYS A 130 4.75 -10.64 11.37
C LYS A 130 4.39 -9.61 10.30
N LEU A 131 4.26 -10.00 9.04
CA LEU A 131 3.98 -9.09 7.94
C LEU A 131 2.47 -9.01 7.68
N VAL A 132 1.89 -7.82 7.84
CA VAL A 132 0.49 -7.50 7.58
C VAL A 132 0.40 -6.76 6.25
N LEU A 133 -0.41 -7.26 5.32
CA LEU A 133 -0.53 -6.64 4.00
C LEU A 133 -1.49 -5.46 4.03
N GLY A 134 -1.01 -4.27 3.67
CA GLY A 134 -1.82 -3.09 3.47
C GLY A 134 -2.62 -3.14 2.17
N VAL A 135 -3.88 -2.73 2.24
CA VAL A 135 -4.77 -2.60 1.08
C VAL A 135 -5.42 -1.22 1.07
N PRO A 136 -5.48 -0.55 -0.08
CA PRO A 136 -6.07 0.78 -0.17
C PRO A 136 -7.59 0.68 -0.34
N PHE A 137 -8.32 1.54 0.38
CA PHE A 137 -9.75 1.79 0.14
C PHE A 137 -9.97 3.08 -0.65
N TYR A 138 -8.97 3.46 -1.44
CA TYR A 138 -8.96 4.62 -2.33
C TYR A 138 -8.23 4.26 -3.63
N GLY A 139 -8.21 5.19 -4.56
CA GLY A 139 -7.48 5.00 -5.82
C GLY A 139 -6.76 6.25 -6.28
N HIS A 140 -5.86 6.06 -7.23
CA HIS A 140 -5.19 7.13 -7.95
C HIS A 140 -5.73 7.27 -9.36
N GLY A 141 -5.91 8.54 -9.80
CA GLY A 141 -6.51 8.86 -11.08
C GLY A 141 -5.81 9.95 -11.85
N TRP A 142 -5.75 9.77 -13.17
CA TRP A 142 -5.13 10.68 -14.14
C TRP A 142 -6.14 11.17 -15.16
N LYS A 143 -5.92 12.37 -15.70
CA LYS A 143 -6.69 12.98 -16.79
C LYS A 143 -5.82 13.28 -18.01
N GLY A 144 -6.48 13.51 -19.13
CA GLY A 144 -5.82 13.74 -20.42
C GLY A 144 -5.14 12.47 -20.95
N VAL A 145 -5.70 11.32 -20.62
CA VAL A 145 -5.20 10.01 -20.98
C VAL A 145 -5.77 9.61 -22.34
N PRO A 146 -4.94 9.28 -23.36
CA PRO A 146 -5.42 8.87 -24.69
C PRO A 146 -6.14 7.53 -24.65
N ASN A 147 -7.11 7.36 -25.58
CA ASN A 147 -7.86 6.11 -25.74
C ASN A 147 -7.02 5.04 -26.47
N THR A 148 -6.00 4.55 -25.77
CA THR A 148 -5.13 3.44 -26.20
C THR A 148 -4.96 2.51 -25.02
N ASN A 149 -5.04 1.19 -25.24
CA ASN A 149 -4.91 0.17 -24.20
C ASN A 149 -5.82 0.45 -22.97
N ASP A 150 -7.05 0.92 -23.22
CA ASP A 150 -8.02 1.32 -22.20
C ASP A 150 -7.43 2.26 -21.15
N GLY A 151 -6.53 3.14 -21.57
CA GLY A 151 -5.85 4.13 -20.75
C GLY A 151 -4.69 3.60 -19.91
N LEU A 152 -4.41 2.29 -19.89
CA LEU A 152 -3.34 1.70 -19.08
C LEU A 152 -1.96 1.92 -19.74
N PHE A 153 -0.96 2.31 -18.95
CA PHE A 153 0.42 2.62 -19.36
C PHE A 153 0.48 3.74 -20.43
N GLN A 154 -0.39 4.72 -20.31
CA GLN A 154 -0.48 5.83 -21.24
C GLN A 154 0.01 7.14 -20.62
N PRO A 155 0.57 8.07 -21.42
CA PRO A 155 0.89 9.39 -20.93
C PRO A 155 -0.37 10.11 -20.43
N ALA A 156 -0.20 10.91 -19.38
CA ALA A 156 -1.29 11.67 -18.76
C ALA A 156 -0.91 13.15 -18.62
N ALA A 157 -1.92 14.01 -18.67
CA ALA A 157 -1.73 15.46 -18.50
C ALA A 157 -1.57 15.88 -17.02
N GLY A 158 -2.00 15.03 -16.08
CA GLY A 158 -1.90 15.27 -14.65
C GLY A 158 -2.98 14.55 -13.85
N PRO A 159 -3.13 14.89 -12.57
CA PRO A 159 -4.11 14.25 -11.68
C PRO A 159 -5.55 14.48 -12.16
N ALA A 160 -6.39 13.47 -12.02
CA ALA A 160 -7.83 13.60 -12.23
C ALA A 160 -8.45 14.54 -11.19
N ASN A 161 -9.61 15.11 -11.53
CA ASN A 161 -10.39 15.87 -10.55
C ASN A 161 -11.02 14.90 -9.55
N SER A 162 -11.01 15.25 -8.27
CA SER A 162 -11.53 14.44 -7.17
C SER A 162 -12.23 15.33 -6.13
N SER A 163 -12.94 14.72 -5.21
CA SER A 163 -13.63 15.43 -4.12
C SER A 163 -12.70 15.76 -2.95
N ASP A 164 -11.58 15.05 -2.85
CA ASP A 164 -10.60 15.19 -1.78
C ASP A 164 -9.30 15.83 -2.33
N GLU A 165 -8.26 15.07 -2.48
CA GLU A 165 -6.97 15.53 -3.04
C GLU A 165 -6.88 15.23 -4.54
N PRO A 166 -6.46 16.19 -5.41
CA PRO A 166 -6.37 15.96 -6.85
C PRO A 166 -5.66 14.67 -7.20
N GLY A 167 -6.37 13.77 -7.90
CA GLY A 167 -5.86 12.45 -8.28
C GLY A 167 -5.93 11.38 -7.21
N THR A 168 -6.54 11.66 -6.06
CA THR A 168 -6.85 10.67 -5.02
C THR A 168 -8.35 10.71 -4.71
N GLU A 169 -9.02 9.56 -4.71
CA GLU A 169 -10.47 9.50 -4.46
C GLU A 169 -10.84 8.22 -3.70
N ALA A 170 -11.80 8.33 -2.79
CA ALA A 170 -12.32 7.23 -1.98
C ALA A 170 -13.02 6.16 -2.83
N PHE A 171 -12.92 4.89 -2.44
CA PHE A 171 -13.62 3.78 -3.09
C PHE A 171 -15.13 4.03 -3.22
N ARG A 172 -15.78 4.57 -2.18
CA ARG A 172 -17.23 4.86 -2.19
C ARG A 172 -17.65 5.78 -3.34
N GLU A 173 -16.76 6.68 -3.80
CA GLU A 173 -17.00 7.56 -4.94
C GLU A 173 -16.60 6.88 -6.26
N LEU A 174 -15.43 6.25 -6.31
CA LEU A 174 -14.89 5.60 -7.51
C LEU A 174 -15.82 4.54 -8.08
N LYS A 175 -16.44 3.72 -7.24
CA LYS A 175 -17.36 2.67 -7.68
C LYS A 175 -18.62 3.21 -8.35
N ASN A 176 -18.95 4.49 -8.15
CA ASN A 176 -20.14 5.16 -8.66
C ASN A 176 -19.88 6.00 -9.93
N LEU A 177 -18.63 6.05 -10.42
CA LEU A 177 -18.29 6.83 -11.63
C LEU A 177 -19.02 6.36 -12.91
N GLY A 178 -19.44 5.10 -12.96
CA GLY A 178 -20.09 4.53 -14.14
C GLY A 178 -19.17 4.32 -15.34
N TYR A 179 -17.85 4.44 -15.15
CA TYR A 179 -16.87 4.19 -16.20
C TYR A 179 -16.71 2.70 -16.48
N PRO A 180 -16.38 2.30 -17.72
CA PRO A 180 -16.01 0.93 -18.04
C PRO A 180 -14.87 0.42 -17.16
N GLY A 181 -15.06 -0.77 -16.58
CA GLY A 181 -14.05 -1.41 -15.72
C GLY A 181 -13.26 -2.47 -16.48
N PHE A 182 -11.97 -2.54 -16.18
CA PHE A 182 -11.01 -3.44 -16.82
C PHE A 182 -10.21 -4.21 -15.77
N ARG A 183 -9.63 -5.35 -16.16
CA ARG A 183 -8.81 -6.19 -15.27
C ARG A 183 -7.52 -6.60 -15.93
N ASP A 184 -6.43 -6.29 -15.24
CA ASP A 184 -5.13 -6.85 -15.55
C ASP A 184 -5.01 -8.23 -14.87
N ARG A 185 -5.07 -9.29 -15.67
CA ARG A 185 -5.00 -10.66 -15.17
C ARG A 185 -3.59 -11.04 -14.72
N GLN A 186 -2.56 -10.40 -15.27
CA GLN A 186 -1.15 -10.64 -14.90
C GLN A 186 -0.84 -9.92 -13.59
N ALA A 187 -1.11 -8.62 -13.53
CA ALA A 187 -0.91 -7.81 -12.33
C ALA A 187 -1.94 -8.09 -11.22
N GLN A 188 -3.05 -8.76 -11.56
CA GLN A 188 -4.20 -8.98 -10.68
C GLN A 188 -4.76 -7.68 -10.11
N ALA A 189 -4.81 -6.65 -10.94
CA ALA A 189 -5.26 -5.31 -10.60
C ALA A 189 -6.53 -4.93 -11.38
N PHE A 190 -7.20 -3.89 -10.91
CA PHE A 190 -8.41 -3.34 -11.50
C PHE A 190 -8.26 -1.85 -11.78
N TRP A 191 -8.89 -1.39 -12.86
CA TRP A 191 -9.02 0.03 -13.18
C TRP A 191 -10.30 0.33 -13.92
N VAL A 192 -10.67 1.59 -13.94
CA VAL A 192 -11.74 2.12 -14.81
C VAL A 192 -11.16 3.19 -15.73
N TYR A 193 -11.72 3.30 -16.94
CA TYR A 193 -11.30 4.31 -17.90
C TYR A 193 -12.52 4.87 -18.65
N SER A 194 -12.59 6.20 -18.76
CA SER A 194 -13.57 6.93 -19.57
C SER A 194 -12.91 7.43 -20.86
N PRO A 195 -13.15 6.80 -22.02
CA PRO A 195 -12.60 7.26 -23.30
C PRO A 195 -13.08 8.65 -23.71
N SER A 196 -14.31 9.02 -23.34
CA SER A 196 -14.90 10.32 -23.68
C SER A 196 -14.32 11.47 -22.86
N GLU A 197 -13.89 11.20 -21.63
CA GLU A 197 -13.31 12.20 -20.72
C GLU A 197 -11.79 12.14 -20.68
N GLY A 198 -11.19 11.04 -21.15
CA GLY A 198 -9.76 10.78 -21.03
C GLY A 198 -9.32 10.66 -19.59
N VAL A 199 -10.12 9.99 -18.73
CA VAL A 199 -9.88 9.83 -17.29
C VAL A 199 -9.70 8.36 -16.94
N PHE A 200 -8.61 8.07 -16.23
CA PHE A 200 -8.23 6.75 -15.75
C PHE A 200 -8.18 6.75 -14.22
N TRP A 201 -8.68 5.68 -13.58
CA TRP A 201 -8.56 5.46 -12.14
C TRP A 201 -8.16 4.02 -11.84
N SER A 202 -7.07 3.83 -11.09
CA SER A 202 -6.66 2.54 -10.53
C SER A 202 -7.04 2.47 -9.06
N TYR A 203 -7.76 1.40 -8.67
CA TYR A 203 -8.17 1.13 -7.29
C TYR A 203 -8.49 -0.35 -7.09
N ASP A 204 -8.63 -0.78 -5.83
CA ASP A 204 -9.07 -2.14 -5.54
C ASP A 204 -10.60 -2.24 -5.55
N ASP A 205 -11.10 -3.21 -6.31
CA ASP A 205 -12.48 -3.67 -6.22
C ASP A 205 -12.57 -4.99 -5.42
N PRO A 206 -13.77 -5.50 -5.10
CA PRO A 206 -13.90 -6.76 -4.36
C PRO A 206 -13.14 -7.94 -4.94
N ALA A 207 -13.00 -8.03 -6.27
CA ALA A 207 -12.31 -9.16 -6.87
C ALA A 207 -10.78 -9.06 -6.78
N SER A 208 -10.19 -7.87 -6.97
CA SER A 208 -8.76 -7.65 -6.75
C SER A 208 -8.41 -7.84 -5.28
N LEU A 209 -9.29 -7.41 -4.38
CA LEU A 209 -9.11 -7.59 -2.95
C LEU A 209 -9.13 -9.08 -2.53
N LEU A 210 -10.02 -9.90 -3.13
CA LEU A 210 -10.00 -11.36 -2.93
C LEU A 210 -8.70 -12.01 -3.43
N ASN A 211 -8.10 -11.51 -4.53
CA ASN A 211 -6.79 -11.99 -4.96
C ASN A 211 -5.71 -11.70 -3.89
N LYS A 212 -5.77 -10.54 -3.25
CA LYS A 212 -4.86 -10.15 -2.17
C LYS A 212 -5.08 -11.00 -0.91
N THR A 213 -6.31 -11.30 -0.52
CA THR A 213 -6.57 -12.21 0.62
C THR A 213 -6.07 -13.62 0.36
N ASN A 214 -6.25 -14.14 -0.87
CA ASN A 214 -5.69 -15.42 -1.27
C ASN A 214 -4.15 -15.41 -1.26
N TYR A 215 -3.54 -14.29 -1.63
CA TYR A 215 -2.09 -14.10 -1.55
C TYR A 215 -1.59 -14.14 -0.10
N ILE A 216 -2.24 -13.40 0.82
CA ILE A 216 -1.96 -13.43 2.26
C ILE A 216 -1.93 -14.86 2.79
N LYS A 217 -2.99 -15.64 2.49
CA LYS A 217 -3.08 -17.03 2.93
C LYS A 217 -1.97 -17.92 2.33
N ARG A 218 -1.68 -17.79 1.04
CA ARG A 218 -0.60 -18.58 0.39
C ARG A 218 0.79 -18.27 0.93
N LYS A 219 1.06 -17.01 1.25
CA LYS A 219 2.38 -16.58 1.79
C LYS A 219 2.48 -16.76 3.30
N GLY A 220 1.38 -17.12 3.99
CA GLY A 220 1.33 -17.27 5.45
C GLY A 220 1.52 -15.96 6.20
N LEU A 221 1.10 -14.83 5.59
CA LEU A 221 1.21 -13.51 6.21
C LEU A 221 0.27 -13.39 7.42
N ALA A 222 0.53 -12.44 8.31
CA ALA A 222 -0.22 -12.25 9.54
C ALA A 222 -1.69 -11.82 9.33
N GLY A 223 -1.97 -11.17 8.22
CA GLY A 223 -3.30 -10.65 7.91
C GLY A 223 -3.26 -9.46 6.98
N ALA A 224 -4.29 -8.62 7.06
CA ALA A 224 -4.39 -7.39 6.29
C ALA A 224 -4.67 -6.17 7.17
N MET A 225 -4.24 -4.99 6.73
CA MET A 225 -4.72 -3.70 7.21
C MET A 225 -5.27 -2.87 6.04
N SER A 226 -6.17 -1.95 6.30
CA SER A 226 -6.73 -1.08 5.27
C SER A 226 -6.42 0.39 5.54
N TRP A 227 -6.13 1.14 4.49
CA TRP A 227 -6.08 2.59 4.51
C TRP A 227 -7.13 3.14 3.53
N GLU A 228 -8.20 3.82 4.00
CA GLU A 228 -8.68 3.81 5.37
C GLU A 228 -10.16 3.43 5.42
N LEU A 229 -10.66 3.04 6.57
CA LEU A 229 -12.04 2.54 6.73
C LEU A 229 -13.10 3.56 6.32
N SER A 230 -12.86 4.85 6.51
CA SER A 230 -13.79 5.91 6.12
C SER A 230 -13.99 6.03 4.61
N ASN A 231 -13.09 5.46 3.80
CA ASN A 231 -13.16 5.44 2.34
C ASN A 231 -14.02 4.31 1.76
N ASP A 232 -14.42 3.33 2.59
CA ASP A 232 -15.36 2.29 2.17
C ASP A 232 -16.77 2.86 2.00
N ASP A 233 -17.64 2.13 1.36
CA ASP A 233 -19.04 2.51 1.23
C ASP A 233 -19.86 2.17 2.49
N SER A 234 -21.09 2.71 2.56
CA SER A 234 -21.98 2.48 3.69
C SER A 234 -22.40 1.02 3.90
N ALA A 235 -22.19 0.16 2.90
CA ALA A 235 -22.41 -1.28 2.99
C ALA A 235 -21.16 -2.05 3.49
N ALA A 236 -20.06 -1.34 3.76
CA ALA A 236 -18.77 -1.91 4.12
C ALA A 236 -18.31 -2.99 3.12
N THR A 237 -18.40 -2.68 1.83
CA THR A 237 -18.18 -3.63 0.74
C THR A 237 -16.76 -4.18 0.75
N LEU A 238 -15.74 -3.32 0.83
CA LEU A 238 -14.35 -3.77 0.84
C LEU A 238 -13.98 -4.44 2.16
N LEU A 239 -14.41 -3.88 3.30
CA LEU A 239 -14.15 -4.45 4.62
C LEU A 239 -14.75 -5.86 4.74
N THR A 240 -16.01 -6.04 4.31
CA THR A 240 -16.68 -7.35 4.31
C THR A 240 -15.98 -8.34 3.39
N THR A 241 -15.54 -7.90 2.21
CA THR A 241 -14.78 -8.72 1.26
C THR A 241 -13.46 -9.17 1.87
N LEU A 242 -12.74 -8.25 2.51
CA LEU A 242 -11.47 -8.52 3.17
C LEU A 242 -11.64 -9.53 4.32
N ALA A 243 -12.62 -9.29 5.20
CA ALA A 243 -12.91 -10.16 6.34
C ALA A 243 -13.30 -11.58 5.91
N ASN A 244 -14.20 -11.72 4.93
CA ASN A 244 -14.62 -13.02 4.41
C ASN A 244 -13.48 -13.73 3.65
N GLY A 245 -12.67 -12.99 2.92
CA GLY A 245 -11.53 -13.53 2.17
C GLY A 245 -10.41 -14.08 3.07
N LEU A 246 -10.29 -13.61 4.32
CA LEU A 246 -9.29 -14.05 5.28
C LEU A 246 -9.74 -15.24 6.15
N GLN A 247 -11.02 -15.55 6.19
CA GLN A 247 -11.54 -16.77 6.80
C GLN A 247 -11.17 -18.00 5.94
#